data_0bffb274b60034ed87d67493bd3f21aa
#
_entry.id   0bffb274b60034ed87d67493bd3f21aa
#
_cell.length_a   1.000
_cell.length_b   1.000
_cell.length_c   1.000
_cell.angle_alpha   90.00
_cell.angle_beta   90.00
_cell.angle_gamma   90.00
#
_symmetry.space_group_name_H-M   'P 1'
#
loop_
_entity.id
_entity.type
_entity.pdbx_description
1 polymer ?
#
loop_
_entity_poly.entity_id
_entity_poly.type
_entity_poly.pdbx_seq_one_letter_code
_entity_poly.pdbx_strand_id
1 'polypeptide(L)'
;MDYAKPVLGFAAFSGTGKTTLLKQLIPLLADRGIRLGVIKHAHHNFDIDKPGKDSFELRKAGAGQMLVASSRRWALMTETGDHDEPQLDYLLGRLDPDGIDLVLVEGFKHVPFPRIELHRPSLNYPLLHPDDPSIIAVASDTPLDTGGLTWLDLNDVGAIAAFVQAWLQEQKDHCSK
;
A
#
# COMPACT_ATOMS: atom_id res chain seq x y z
N MET A 1 -13.62 5.42 -5.93
CA MET A 1 -13.22 4.78 -4.66
C MET A 1 -13.86 5.57 -3.53
N ASP A 2 -14.77 4.96 -2.80
CA ASP A 2 -15.53 5.60 -1.72
C ASP A 2 -15.11 4.98 -0.38
N TYR A 3 -13.90 5.33 0.09
CA TYR A 3 -13.38 4.90 1.39
C TYR A 3 -13.13 6.12 2.27
N ALA A 4 -13.51 6.01 3.54
CA ALA A 4 -13.52 7.13 4.50
C ALA A 4 -12.14 7.73 4.82
N LYS A 5 -11.06 7.06 4.42
CA LYS A 5 -9.69 7.52 4.67
C LYS A 5 -8.91 7.64 3.37
N PRO A 6 -7.94 8.56 3.29
CA PRO A 6 -7.05 8.67 2.16
C PRO A 6 -6.30 7.36 1.86
N VAL A 7 -6.15 7.07 0.57
CA VAL A 7 -5.45 5.88 0.05
C VAL A 7 -4.32 6.36 -0.84
N LEU A 8 -3.10 5.88 -0.58
CA LEU A 8 -1.90 6.24 -1.35
C LEU A 8 -1.17 4.97 -1.78
N GLY A 9 -0.90 4.85 -3.06
CA GLY A 9 -0.15 3.73 -3.63
C GLY A 9 1.30 4.02 -3.91
N PHE A 10 2.02 2.94 -4.21
CA PHE A 10 3.39 3.00 -4.71
C PHE A 10 3.49 2.18 -5.99
N ALA A 11 3.74 2.86 -7.11
CA ALA A 11 3.93 2.25 -8.42
C ALA A 11 5.42 2.05 -8.70
N ALA A 12 5.82 0.85 -9.09
CA ALA A 12 7.21 0.56 -9.42
C ALA A 12 7.32 -0.76 -10.18
N PHE A 13 8.31 -0.87 -11.05
CA PHE A 13 8.75 -2.16 -11.58
C PHE A 13 9.43 -3.01 -10.50
N SER A 14 9.53 -4.31 -10.77
CA SER A 14 10.23 -5.23 -9.86
C SER A 14 11.70 -4.81 -9.68
N GLY A 15 12.23 -4.95 -8.47
CA GLY A 15 13.63 -4.60 -8.18
C GLY A 15 13.91 -3.12 -7.91
N THR A 16 12.95 -2.20 -8.10
CA THR A 16 13.15 -0.75 -7.86
C THR A 16 13.38 -0.40 -6.39
N GLY A 17 13.01 -1.29 -5.44
CA GLY A 17 13.21 -1.06 -4.01
C GLY A 17 11.96 -0.65 -3.23
N LYS A 18 10.76 -0.85 -3.79
CA LYS A 18 9.49 -0.49 -3.15
C LYS A 18 9.36 -1.03 -1.71
N THR A 19 9.59 -2.32 -1.51
CA THR A 19 9.51 -2.91 -0.17
C THR A 19 10.56 -2.33 0.77
N THR A 20 11.75 -2.02 0.27
CA THR A 20 12.83 -1.39 1.04
C THR A 20 12.44 0.00 1.51
N LEU A 21 11.84 0.80 0.60
CA LEU A 21 11.31 2.11 0.95
C LEU A 21 10.20 1.99 2.01
N LEU A 22 9.20 1.15 1.78
CA LEU A 22 8.06 1.03 2.70
C LEU A 22 8.48 0.58 4.10
N LYS A 23 9.46 -0.31 4.22
CA LYS A 23 10.00 -0.73 5.53
C LYS A 23 10.64 0.42 6.32
N GLN A 24 11.11 1.46 5.66
CA GLN A 24 11.69 2.65 6.30
C GLN A 24 10.66 3.77 6.45
N LEU A 25 9.78 3.93 5.49
CA LEU A 25 8.75 4.97 5.47
C LEU A 25 7.67 4.75 6.53
N ILE A 26 7.20 3.51 6.70
CA ILE A 26 6.15 3.17 7.67
C ILE A 26 6.51 3.61 9.09
N PRO A 27 7.68 3.28 9.68
CA PRO A 27 8.03 3.74 11.02
C PRO A 27 8.13 5.28 11.10
N LEU A 28 8.68 5.96 10.08
CA LEU A 28 8.77 7.42 10.08
C LEU A 28 7.38 8.10 10.09
N LEU A 29 6.41 7.54 9.36
CA LEU A 29 5.04 8.06 9.39
C LEU A 29 4.36 7.77 10.74
N ALA A 30 4.59 6.57 11.30
CA ALA A 30 4.07 6.21 12.62
C ALA A 30 4.64 7.10 13.73
N ASP A 31 5.95 7.42 13.70
CA ASP A 31 6.60 8.35 14.65
C ASP A 31 6.03 9.78 14.55
N ARG A 32 5.46 10.15 13.41
CA ARG A 32 4.71 11.40 13.20
C ARG A 32 3.25 11.32 13.63
N GLY A 33 2.83 10.22 14.26
CA GLY A 33 1.48 10.03 14.78
C GLY A 33 0.46 9.61 13.70
N ILE A 34 0.88 9.21 12.50
CA ILE A 34 -0.01 8.75 11.43
C ILE A 34 -0.24 7.24 11.59
N ARG A 35 -1.48 6.86 11.86
CA ARG A 35 -1.89 5.45 11.96
C ARG A 35 -2.10 4.88 10.57
N LEU A 36 -1.41 3.80 10.25
CA LEU A 36 -1.33 3.26 8.90
C LEU A 36 -2.08 1.93 8.78
N GLY A 37 -2.92 1.81 7.75
CA GLY A 37 -3.33 0.53 7.17
C GLY A 37 -2.42 0.20 5.97
N VAL A 38 -2.19 -1.07 5.71
CA VAL A 38 -1.44 -1.49 4.53
C VAL A 38 -2.18 -2.60 3.82
N ILE A 39 -2.41 -2.44 2.53
CA ILE A 39 -2.95 -3.49 1.65
C ILE A 39 -1.86 -3.85 0.64
N LYS A 40 -1.56 -5.14 0.55
CA LYS A 40 -0.63 -5.66 -0.44
C LYS A 40 -1.35 -6.69 -1.31
N HIS A 41 -1.36 -6.47 -2.62
CA HIS A 41 -1.79 -7.46 -3.60
C HIS A 41 -0.66 -8.47 -3.84
N ALA A 42 -0.92 -9.74 -3.52
CA ALA A 42 -0.02 -10.85 -3.81
C ALA A 42 -0.41 -11.49 -5.13
N HIS A 43 0.55 -11.64 -6.07
CA HIS A 43 0.32 -12.25 -7.38
C HIS A 43 0.35 -13.79 -7.35
N HIS A 44 0.64 -14.39 -6.20
CA HIS A 44 0.69 -15.84 -5.99
C HIS A 44 -0.10 -16.21 -4.75
N ASN A 45 -0.57 -17.46 -4.71
CA ASN A 45 -1.17 -18.00 -3.50
C ASN A 45 -0.21 -17.84 -2.32
N PHE A 46 -0.71 -17.32 -1.23
CA PHE A 46 0.04 -17.14 0.00
C PHE A 46 -0.73 -17.75 1.17
N ASP A 47 -0.01 -18.30 2.12
CA ASP A 47 -0.56 -18.76 3.40
C ASP A 47 0.04 -17.93 4.53
N ILE A 48 -0.80 -17.47 5.46
CA ILE A 48 -0.37 -16.73 6.65
C ILE A 48 0.02 -17.71 7.75
N ASP A 49 -0.69 -18.83 7.87
CA ASP A 49 -0.41 -19.91 8.82
C ASP A 49 0.42 -21.04 8.16
N LYS A 50 0.85 -21.99 8.98
CA LYS A 50 1.76 -23.06 8.54
C LYS A 50 1.10 -24.42 8.71
N PRO A 51 1.37 -25.39 7.79
CA PRO A 51 0.96 -26.77 7.96
C PRO A 51 1.32 -27.32 9.36
N GLY A 52 0.41 -28.08 9.95
CA GLY A 52 0.57 -28.66 11.29
C GLY A 52 0.20 -27.73 12.45
N LYS A 53 -0.37 -26.56 12.17
CA LYS A 53 -1.02 -25.70 13.16
C LYS A 53 -2.53 -25.88 13.12
N ASP A 54 -3.19 -25.82 14.27
CA ASP A 54 -4.63 -26.03 14.37
C ASP A 54 -5.42 -25.08 13.45
N SER A 55 -4.99 -23.80 13.34
CA SER A 55 -5.59 -22.83 12.43
C SER A 55 -5.52 -23.27 10.96
N PHE A 56 -4.39 -23.81 10.53
CA PHE A 56 -4.21 -24.35 9.18
C PHE A 56 -5.12 -25.57 8.94
N GLU A 57 -5.13 -26.53 9.88
CA GLU A 57 -5.90 -27.76 9.75
C GLU A 57 -7.41 -27.49 9.74
N LEU A 58 -7.90 -26.58 10.61
CA LEU A 58 -9.33 -26.20 10.65
C LEU A 58 -9.75 -25.48 9.34
N ARG A 59 -8.90 -24.62 8.79
CA ARG A 59 -9.16 -23.97 7.52
C ARG A 59 -9.17 -24.96 6.35
N LYS A 60 -8.20 -25.88 6.30
CA LYS A 60 -8.18 -26.97 5.30
C LYS A 60 -9.34 -27.97 5.45
N ALA A 61 -9.89 -28.10 6.64
CA ALA A 61 -11.11 -28.91 6.87
C ALA A 61 -12.40 -28.22 6.35
N GLY A 62 -12.33 -26.98 5.85
CA GLY A 62 -13.44 -26.30 5.20
C GLY A 62 -13.96 -25.05 5.93
N ALA A 63 -13.26 -24.54 6.94
CA ALA A 63 -13.63 -23.26 7.54
C ALA A 63 -13.38 -22.11 6.56
N GLY A 64 -14.45 -21.50 6.03
CA GLY A 64 -14.36 -20.37 5.08
C GLY A 64 -13.79 -19.09 5.70
N GLN A 65 -13.86 -18.94 7.02
CA GLN A 65 -13.20 -17.86 7.76
C GLN A 65 -12.54 -18.42 9.01
N MET A 66 -11.30 -17.99 9.27
CA MET A 66 -10.55 -18.37 10.46
C MET A 66 -9.99 -17.14 11.15
N LEU A 67 -10.43 -16.88 12.37
CA LEU A 67 -9.93 -15.80 13.22
C LEU A 67 -9.02 -16.36 14.29
N VAL A 68 -7.75 -15.97 14.26
CA VAL A 68 -6.76 -16.30 15.30
C VAL A 68 -6.52 -15.07 16.15
N ALA A 69 -6.66 -15.20 17.46
CA ALA A 69 -6.53 -14.06 18.39
C ALA A 69 -5.59 -14.38 19.56
N SER A 70 -4.89 -13.36 20.00
CA SER A 70 -4.07 -13.33 21.21
C SER A 70 -4.26 -12.00 21.94
N SER A 71 -3.66 -11.84 23.11
CA SER A 71 -3.68 -10.57 23.86
C SER A 71 -3.01 -9.39 23.13
N ARG A 72 -2.23 -9.65 22.07
CA ARG A 72 -1.45 -8.62 21.37
C ARG A 72 -1.91 -8.36 19.93
N ARG A 73 -2.56 -9.31 19.30
CA ARG A 73 -2.98 -9.23 17.90
C ARG A 73 -4.02 -10.27 17.56
N TRP A 74 -4.76 -9.99 16.53
CA TRP A 74 -5.62 -10.98 15.89
C TRP A 74 -5.42 -10.92 14.36
N ALA A 75 -5.76 -11.99 13.68
CA ALA A 75 -5.76 -12.05 12.22
C ALA A 75 -6.99 -12.85 11.76
N LEU A 76 -7.72 -12.28 10.80
CA LEU A 76 -8.81 -12.95 10.09
C LEU A 76 -8.30 -13.39 8.72
N MET A 77 -8.40 -14.68 8.47
CA MET A 77 -8.18 -15.28 7.15
C MET A 77 -9.54 -15.62 6.55
N THR A 78 -9.78 -15.21 5.32
CA THR A 78 -11.00 -15.53 4.58
C THR A 78 -10.61 -16.26 3.32
N GLU A 79 -11.15 -17.45 3.11
CA GLU A 79 -11.01 -18.19 1.87
C GLU A 79 -11.97 -17.60 0.84
N THR A 80 -11.43 -17.09 -0.26
CA THR A 80 -12.23 -16.46 -1.32
C THR A 80 -12.52 -17.40 -2.50
N GLY A 81 -11.97 -18.63 -2.47
CA GLY A 81 -12.10 -19.59 -3.55
C GLY A 81 -11.31 -19.19 -4.80
N ASP A 82 -11.57 -19.89 -5.90
CA ASP A 82 -10.98 -19.61 -7.22
C ASP A 82 -11.79 -18.51 -7.93
N HIS A 83 -11.82 -17.33 -7.35
CA HIS A 83 -12.52 -16.16 -7.90
C HIS A 83 -11.56 -15.17 -8.54
N ASP A 84 -12.14 -14.18 -9.23
CA ASP A 84 -11.46 -13.09 -9.89
C ASP A 84 -10.50 -12.34 -8.95
N GLU A 85 -9.60 -11.55 -9.54
CA GLU A 85 -8.68 -10.65 -8.84
C GLU A 85 -9.39 -9.88 -7.70
N PRO A 86 -8.79 -9.79 -6.51
CA PRO A 86 -9.41 -9.12 -5.37
C PRO A 86 -9.67 -7.65 -5.68
N GLN A 87 -10.86 -7.17 -5.37
CA GLN A 87 -11.22 -5.77 -5.59
C GLN A 87 -10.74 -4.90 -4.43
N LEU A 88 -10.04 -3.82 -4.74
CA LEU A 88 -9.46 -2.93 -3.73
C LEU A 88 -10.52 -2.35 -2.81
N ASP A 89 -11.68 -1.90 -3.34
CA ASP A 89 -12.77 -1.34 -2.54
C ASP A 89 -13.33 -2.34 -1.52
N TYR A 90 -13.44 -3.61 -1.91
CA TYR A 90 -13.85 -4.68 -0.99
C TYR A 90 -12.83 -4.86 0.15
N LEU A 91 -11.52 -4.85 -0.17
CA LEU A 91 -10.47 -5.02 0.83
C LEU A 91 -10.33 -3.81 1.76
N LEU A 92 -10.51 -2.60 1.23
CA LEU A 92 -10.56 -1.38 2.04
C LEU A 92 -11.65 -1.47 3.11
N GLY A 93 -12.84 -1.97 2.75
CA GLY A 93 -13.94 -2.20 3.69
C GLY A 93 -13.66 -3.26 4.78
N ARG A 94 -12.52 -3.96 4.75
CA ARG A 94 -12.08 -4.91 5.79
C ARG A 94 -11.14 -4.28 6.82
N LEU A 95 -10.66 -3.07 6.55
CA LEU A 95 -9.85 -2.31 7.50
C LEU A 95 -10.79 -1.47 8.39
N ASP A 96 -10.45 -1.38 9.68
CA ASP A 96 -11.14 -0.51 10.63
C ASP A 96 -10.76 0.97 10.38
N PRO A 97 -11.67 1.80 9.86
CA PRO A 97 -11.35 3.20 9.54
C PRO A 97 -11.09 4.05 10.79
N ASP A 98 -11.59 3.68 11.95
CA ASP A 98 -11.39 4.44 13.20
C ASP A 98 -9.96 4.27 13.74
N GLY A 99 -9.32 3.16 13.41
CA GLY A 99 -7.95 2.86 13.78
C GLY A 99 -6.88 3.40 12.82
N ILE A 100 -7.26 4.02 11.69
CA ILE A 100 -6.36 4.35 10.58
C ILE A 100 -6.53 5.81 10.15
N ASP A 101 -5.45 6.47 9.76
CA ASP A 101 -5.45 7.83 9.18
C ASP A 101 -5.12 7.79 7.68
N LEU A 102 -4.37 6.79 7.23
CA LEU A 102 -3.91 6.61 5.85
C LEU A 102 -3.79 5.13 5.51
N VAL A 103 -4.23 4.73 4.33
CA VAL A 103 -3.98 3.39 3.79
C VAL A 103 -2.89 3.45 2.73
N LEU A 104 -1.83 2.68 2.92
CA LEU A 104 -0.81 2.46 1.90
C LEU A 104 -1.14 1.20 1.10
N VAL A 105 -1.06 1.29 -0.23
CA VAL A 105 -1.42 0.19 -1.13
C VAL A 105 -0.24 -0.19 -2.02
N GLU A 106 0.09 -1.48 -2.01
CA GLU A 106 1.04 -2.09 -2.94
C GLU A 106 0.31 -3.01 -3.91
N GLY A 107 0.42 -2.74 -5.19
CA GLY A 107 -0.28 -3.48 -6.26
C GLY A 107 -1.48 -2.73 -6.82
N PHE A 108 -2.47 -3.47 -7.30
CA PHE A 108 -3.71 -2.92 -7.90
C PHE A 108 -3.45 -1.94 -9.05
N LYS A 109 -2.55 -2.31 -9.99
CA LYS A 109 -2.07 -1.43 -11.07
C LYS A 109 -3.18 -0.87 -11.95
N HIS A 110 -4.30 -1.57 -12.07
CA HIS A 110 -5.43 -1.21 -12.94
C HIS A 110 -6.53 -0.40 -12.22
N VAL A 111 -6.36 -0.12 -10.92
CA VAL A 111 -7.30 0.69 -10.14
C VAL A 111 -6.77 2.11 -10.04
N PRO A 112 -7.50 3.15 -10.45
CA PRO A 112 -7.04 4.54 -10.34
C PRO A 112 -7.16 5.05 -8.89
N PHE A 113 -6.05 5.39 -8.27
CA PHE A 113 -5.94 6.10 -6.98
C PHE A 113 -4.56 6.75 -6.88
N PRO A 114 -4.37 7.80 -6.06
CA PRO A 114 -3.10 8.54 -5.96
C PRO A 114 -1.92 7.61 -5.67
N ARG A 115 -0.82 7.79 -6.44
CA ARG A 115 0.39 6.96 -6.33
C ARG A 115 1.65 7.79 -6.37
N ILE A 116 2.69 7.33 -5.69
CA ILE A 116 4.07 7.77 -5.89
C ILE A 116 4.75 6.72 -6.79
N GLU A 117 5.27 7.15 -7.93
CA GLU A 117 6.10 6.30 -8.77
C GLU A 117 7.50 6.19 -8.17
N LEU A 118 8.05 4.97 -8.07
CA LEU A 118 9.46 4.75 -7.79
C LEU A 118 10.17 4.37 -9.08
N HIS A 119 11.24 5.09 -9.38
CA HIS A 119 12.03 4.87 -10.58
C HIS A 119 13.53 4.84 -10.28
N ARG A 120 14.24 3.93 -10.94
CA ARG A 120 15.72 3.88 -10.97
C ARG A 120 16.16 3.83 -12.42
N PRO A 121 16.77 4.90 -12.95
CA PRO A 121 17.27 4.93 -14.33
C PRO A 121 18.24 3.78 -14.65
N SER A 122 19.01 3.32 -13.66
CA SER A 122 19.94 2.19 -13.82
C SER A 122 19.28 0.86 -14.19
N LEU A 123 17.96 0.73 -13.96
CA LEU A 123 17.20 -0.47 -14.32
C LEU A 123 16.64 -0.43 -15.74
N ASN A 124 16.76 0.69 -16.45
CA ASN A 124 16.30 0.90 -17.83
C ASN A 124 14.80 0.57 -18.06
N TYR A 125 13.96 0.71 -17.04
CA TYR A 125 12.51 0.64 -17.21
C TYR A 125 11.97 2.00 -17.68
N PRO A 126 10.84 2.02 -18.43
CA PRO A 126 10.17 3.28 -18.75
C PRO A 126 9.59 3.93 -17.50
N LEU A 127 9.37 5.24 -17.56
CA LEU A 127 8.56 5.96 -16.58
C LEU A 127 7.10 5.58 -16.73
N LEU A 128 6.37 5.54 -15.63
CA LEU A 128 4.95 5.18 -15.60
C LEU A 128 4.05 6.42 -15.67
N HIS A 129 4.47 7.54 -15.06
CA HIS A 129 3.65 8.75 -14.95
C HIS A 129 3.18 9.36 -16.30
N PRO A 130 3.88 9.22 -17.43
CA PRO A 130 3.35 9.74 -18.68
C PRO A 130 2.04 9.07 -19.14
N ASP A 131 1.85 7.80 -18.77
CA ASP A 131 0.69 6.99 -19.14
C ASP A 131 -0.29 6.75 -17.98
N ASP A 132 0.05 7.18 -16.75
CA ASP A 132 -0.77 6.99 -15.55
C ASP A 132 -1.03 8.32 -14.83
N PRO A 133 -2.17 8.98 -15.07
CA PRO A 133 -2.53 10.25 -14.44
C PRO A 133 -2.79 10.13 -12.92
N SER A 134 -2.84 8.95 -12.36
CA SER A 134 -2.95 8.74 -10.92
C SER A 134 -1.62 8.94 -10.17
N ILE A 135 -0.50 9.06 -10.89
CA ILE A 135 0.80 9.34 -10.28
C ILE A 135 0.88 10.82 -9.92
N ILE A 136 1.13 11.11 -8.64
CA ILE A 136 1.17 12.46 -8.08
C ILE A 136 2.58 12.96 -7.77
N ALA A 137 3.56 12.06 -7.73
CA ALA A 137 4.97 12.36 -7.52
C ALA A 137 5.85 11.21 -8.05
N VAL A 138 7.10 11.51 -8.35
CA VAL A 138 8.10 10.54 -8.79
C VAL A 138 9.29 10.55 -7.84
N ALA A 139 9.57 9.39 -7.23
CA ALA A 139 10.75 9.18 -6.38
C ALA A 139 11.84 8.46 -7.19
N SER A 140 12.99 9.09 -7.37
CA SER A 140 14.12 8.55 -8.14
C SER A 140 15.45 8.78 -7.41
N ASP A 141 16.41 7.88 -7.59
CA ASP A 141 17.76 8.01 -7.02
C ASP A 141 18.66 9.02 -7.77
N THR A 142 18.18 9.54 -8.89
CA THR A 142 18.80 10.65 -9.63
C THR A 142 17.73 11.61 -10.12
N PRO A 143 17.99 12.93 -10.18
CA PRO A 143 17.05 13.89 -10.77
C PRO A 143 16.70 13.51 -12.21
N LEU A 144 15.42 13.66 -12.55
CA LEU A 144 14.90 13.40 -13.90
C LEU A 144 13.76 14.37 -14.22
N ASP A 145 13.38 14.45 -15.49
CA ASP A 145 12.20 15.19 -15.92
C ASP A 145 10.95 14.39 -15.50
N THR A 146 10.11 15.01 -14.68
CA THR A 146 8.88 14.43 -14.14
C THR A 146 7.62 14.96 -14.82
N GLY A 147 7.76 15.71 -15.92
CA GLY A 147 6.61 16.32 -16.60
C GLY A 147 5.82 17.31 -15.71
N GLY A 148 6.48 17.93 -14.74
CA GLY A 148 5.86 18.89 -13.81
C GLY A 148 5.36 18.29 -12.49
N LEU A 149 5.44 16.97 -12.31
CA LEU A 149 5.18 16.33 -11.01
C LEU A 149 6.31 16.61 -10.00
N THR A 150 6.00 16.52 -8.71
CA THR A 150 7.02 16.63 -7.66
C THR A 150 8.06 15.52 -7.79
N TRP A 151 9.33 15.88 -7.94
CA TRP A 151 10.45 14.96 -7.81
C TRP A 151 10.84 14.79 -6.34
N LEU A 152 11.11 13.56 -5.92
CA LEU A 152 11.57 13.18 -4.59
C LEU A 152 12.87 12.38 -4.72
N ASP A 153 13.83 12.61 -3.85
CA ASP A 153 15.01 11.73 -3.77
C ASP A 153 14.58 10.40 -3.13
N LEU A 154 14.70 9.30 -3.89
CA LEU A 154 14.37 7.96 -3.43
C LEU A 154 15.22 7.50 -2.22
N ASN A 155 16.39 8.11 -2.03
CA ASN A 155 17.31 7.82 -0.94
C ASN A 155 17.03 8.69 0.31
N ASP A 156 16.24 9.77 0.18
CA ASP A 156 15.78 10.59 1.30
C ASP A 156 14.37 10.19 1.74
N VAL A 157 14.29 9.13 2.53
CA VAL A 157 12.99 8.64 3.05
C VAL A 157 12.31 9.68 3.95
N GLY A 158 13.09 10.58 4.57
CA GLY A 158 12.57 11.68 5.39
C GLY A 158 11.80 12.70 4.57
N ALA A 159 12.31 13.07 3.38
CA ALA A 159 11.63 13.94 2.42
C ALA A 159 10.37 13.29 1.86
N ILE A 160 10.42 11.98 1.54
CA ILE A 160 9.23 11.23 1.10
C ILE A 160 8.17 11.22 2.21
N ALA A 161 8.56 10.99 3.47
CA ALA A 161 7.63 11.01 4.59
C ALA A 161 7.01 12.41 4.80
N ALA A 162 7.77 13.49 4.59
CA ALA A 162 7.26 14.86 4.65
C ALA A 162 6.25 15.13 3.54
N PHE A 163 6.53 14.69 2.31
CA PHE A 163 5.60 14.79 1.18
C PHE A 163 4.29 14.05 1.46
N VAL A 164 4.36 12.80 1.93
CA VAL A 164 3.17 12.00 2.28
C VAL A 164 2.35 12.67 3.37
N GLN A 165 2.99 13.23 4.40
CA GLN A 165 2.31 13.94 5.48
C GLN A 165 1.60 15.21 4.98
N ALA A 166 2.26 16.01 4.15
CA ALA A 166 1.66 17.21 3.57
C ALA A 166 0.46 16.87 2.68
N TRP A 167 0.62 15.88 1.79
CA TRP A 167 -0.46 15.39 0.95
C TRP A 167 -1.64 14.87 1.78
N LEU A 168 -1.39 14.13 2.86
CA LEU A 168 -2.45 13.64 3.76
C LEU A 168 -3.23 14.78 4.41
N GLN A 169 -2.56 15.86 4.79
CA GLN A 169 -3.21 17.03 5.37
C GLN A 169 -4.13 17.71 4.33
N GLU A 170 -3.67 17.88 3.11
CA GLU A 170 -4.49 18.42 2.01
C GLU A 170 -5.76 17.59 1.78
N GLN A 171 -5.67 16.25 1.82
CA GLN A 171 -6.84 15.39 1.67
C GLN A 171 -7.86 15.61 2.79
N LYS A 172 -7.41 15.78 4.04
CA LYS A 172 -8.29 16.05 5.19
C LYS A 172 -9.00 17.39 5.07
N ASP A 173 -8.30 18.40 4.61
CA ASP A 173 -8.86 19.76 4.45
C ASP A 173 -9.92 19.80 3.34
N HIS A 174 -9.80 18.97 2.30
CA HIS A 174 -10.80 18.84 1.22
C HIS A 174 -12.06 18.07 1.65
N CYS A 175 -11.94 17.08 2.54
CA CYS A 175 -13.09 16.32 3.06
C CYS A 175 -13.89 17.08 4.13
N SER A 176 -13.34 18.18 4.67
CA SER A 176 -14.00 18.98 5.73
C SER A 176 -14.83 20.15 5.19
N LYS A 177 -14.86 20.33 3.87
CA LYS A 177 -15.66 21.33 3.16
C LYS A 177 -16.88 20.70 2.51
#